data_520803ccc48f73a35f0fa934954d7c09
#
_entry.id   520803ccc48f73a35f0fa934954d7c09
#
_cell.length_a   1.000
_cell.length_b   1.000
_cell.length_c   1.000
_cell.angle_alpha   90.00
_cell.angle_beta   90.00
_cell.angle_gamma   90.00
#
_symmetry.space_group_name_H-M   'P 1'
#
loop_
_entity.id
_entity.type
_entity.pdbx_description
1 polymer ?
#
loop_
_entity_poly.entity_id
_entity_poly.type
_entity_poly.pdbx_seq_one_letter_code
_entity_poly.pdbx_strand_id
1 'polypeptide(L)'
;MIQFFASPHTPEHPEGDLYKVINLHGHSFPIHYGYYDEQERCNPLVDPMPIYPDFLAEPKFTPEGYRFVTKMQDACGHYHGPPKAEADCAECQHYCHGDDLLGICLCDATKL
;
A
#
# COMPACT_ATOMS: atom_id res chain seq x y z
N MET A 1 32.58 25.17 -15.31
CA MET A 1 31.89 24.83 -15.01
C MET A 1 31.19 24.15 -14.44
N ILE A 2 30.89 24.04 -14.12
CA ILE A 2 30.37 23.34 -13.50
C ILE A 2 29.20 23.02 -13.55
N GLN A 3 28.71 22.14 -13.84
CA GLN A 3 27.63 21.77 -13.97
C GLN A 3 27.21 20.68 -13.37
N PHE A 4 27.93 20.09 -12.76
CA PHE A 4 27.64 18.96 -12.14
C PHE A 4 26.44 19.06 -11.39
N PHE A 5 26.20 20.10 -10.78
CA PHE A 5 25.01 20.17 -10.08
C PHE A 5 23.93 20.61 -10.95
N ALA A 6 24.18 20.93 -12.10
CA ALA A 6 23.16 21.28 -13.05
C ALA A 6 22.40 20.05 -13.54
N SER A 7 22.93 18.84 -13.33
CA SER A 7 22.24 17.64 -13.71
C SER A 7 21.18 17.28 -12.67
N PRO A 8 19.90 17.25 -13.04
CA PRO A 8 18.89 16.82 -12.06
C PRO A 8 19.07 15.37 -11.72
N HIS A 9 18.72 15.02 -10.49
CA HIS A 9 18.72 13.63 -10.08
C HIS A 9 17.71 12.87 -10.92
N THR A 10 18.12 11.76 -11.51
CA THR A 10 17.24 10.90 -12.30
C THR A 10 16.93 9.67 -11.48
N PRO A 11 15.68 9.45 -11.07
CA PRO A 11 15.35 8.28 -10.27
C PRO A 11 15.51 7.01 -11.09
N GLU A 12 15.84 5.91 -10.40
CA GLU A 12 15.99 4.62 -11.04
C GLU A 12 14.68 4.16 -11.68
N HIS A 13 13.54 4.48 -11.04
CA HIS A 13 12.22 4.14 -11.55
C HIS A 13 11.37 5.40 -11.63
N PRO A 14 11.09 5.89 -12.85
CA PRO A 14 10.24 7.08 -12.99
C PRO A 14 8.79 6.80 -12.63
N GLU A 15 8.06 7.85 -12.33
CA GLU A 15 6.63 7.76 -12.04
C GLU A 15 5.90 7.06 -13.19
N GLY A 16 5.07 6.09 -12.85
CA GLY A 16 4.31 5.33 -13.83
C GLY A 16 4.90 3.97 -14.16
N ASP A 17 6.18 3.73 -13.84
CA ASP A 17 6.78 2.42 -14.07
C ASP A 17 6.09 1.36 -13.25
N LEU A 18 6.01 0.15 -13.79
CA LEU A 18 5.44 -0.98 -13.07
C LEU A 18 6.46 -1.52 -12.08
N TYR A 19 6.08 -1.59 -10.81
CA TYR A 19 6.89 -2.22 -9.78
C TYR A 19 6.68 -3.74 -9.79
N LYS A 20 5.44 -4.19 -9.66
CA LYS A 20 5.06 -5.60 -9.77
C LYS A 20 3.55 -5.72 -9.86
N VAL A 21 3.07 -6.89 -10.25
CA VAL A 21 1.65 -7.22 -10.20
C VAL A 21 1.46 -8.22 -9.07
N ILE A 22 0.60 -7.90 -8.12
CA ILE A 22 0.28 -8.80 -7.02
C ILE A 22 -1.01 -9.52 -7.36
N ASN A 23 -0.95 -10.86 -7.45
CA ASN A 23 -2.14 -11.68 -7.69
C ASN A 23 -2.52 -12.34 -6.38
N LEU A 24 -3.75 -12.08 -5.92
CA LEU A 24 -4.18 -12.50 -4.61
C LEU A 24 -5.68 -12.77 -4.62
N HIS A 25 -6.07 -13.99 -4.25
CA HIS A 25 -7.48 -14.41 -4.16
C HIS A 25 -8.31 -14.03 -5.38
N GLY A 26 -7.77 -14.26 -6.58
CA GLY A 26 -8.48 -14.00 -7.83
C GLY A 26 -8.44 -12.55 -8.33
N HIS A 27 -7.81 -11.65 -7.58
CA HIS A 27 -7.64 -10.25 -7.99
C HIS A 27 -6.21 -9.99 -8.41
N SER A 28 -6.03 -9.06 -9.34
CA SER A 28 -4.71 -8.59 -9.78
C SER A 28 -4.57 -7.13 -9.41
N PHE A 29 -3.49 -6.81 -8.71
CA PHE A 29 -3.21 -5.45 -8.27
C PHE A 29 -1.88 -5.01 -8.87
N PRO A 30 -1.90 -4.24 -9.97
CA PRO A 30 -0.66 -3.68 -10.51
C PRO A 30 -0.18 -2.54 -9.60
N ILE A 31 1.08 -2.61 -9.20
CA ILE A 31 1.68 -1.61 -8.33
C ILE A 31 2.65 -0.80 -9.17
N HIS A 32 2.39 0.50 -9.29
CA HIS A 32 3.22 1.40 -10.08
C HIS A 32 4.00 2.35 -9.17
N TYR A 33 5.12 2.83 -9.65
CA TYR A 33 5.88 3.86 -8.96
C TYR A 33 5.16 5.20 -9.08
N GLY A 34 5.15 5.97 -8.00
CA GLY A 34 4.50 7.27 -7.99
C GLY A 34 4.76 8.00 -6.69
N TYR A 35 3.85 8.91 -6.36
CA TYR A 35 3.94 9.70 -5.14
C TYR A 35 2.60 9.64 -4.43
N TYR A 36 2.63 9.65 -3.09
CA TYR A 36 1.40 9.62 -2.31
C TYR A 36 0.75 10.99 -2.21
N ASP A 37 1.51 12.08 -2.39
CA ASP A 37 0.93 13.42 -2.40
C ASP A 37 1.72 14.35 -3.31
N GLU A 38 1.15 15.55 -3.56
CA GLU A 38 1.75 16.53 -4.45
C GLU A 38 3.02 17.16 -3.87
N GLN A 39 3.14 17.24 -2.56
CA GLN A 39 4.36 17.79 -1.95
C GLN A 39 5.54 16.89 -2.26
N GLU A 40 5.34 15.57 -2.20
CA GLU A 40 6.40 14.64 -2.58
C GLU A 40 6.74 14.76 -4.06
N ARG A 41 5.72 14.87 -4.91
CA ARG A 41 5.95 15.00 -6.36
C ARG A 41 6.73 16.26 -6.70
N CYS A 42 6.48 17.34 -5.99
CA CYS A 42 7.16 18.62 -6.25
C CYS A 42 8.53 18.71 -5.61
N ASN A 43 8.91 17.76 -4.76
CA ASN A 43 10.19 17.77 -4.08
C ASN A 43 11.23 17.02 -4.90
N PRO A 44 12.25 17.70 -5.48
CA PRO A 44 13.24 17.02 -6.32
C PRO A 44 14.13 16.04 -5.57
N LEU A 45 14.06 16.02 -4.24
CA LEU A 45 14.84 15.10 -3.43
C LEU A 45 14.09 13.80 -3.12
N VAL A 46 12.81 13.70 -3.53
CA VAL A 46 11.99 12.52 -3.28
C VAL A 46 11.83 11.74 -4.58
N ASP A 47 12.24 10.48 -4.58
CA ASP A 47 12.07 9.60 -5.72
C ASP A 47 10.68 8.95 -5.69
N PRO A 48 10.14 8.56 -6.86
CA PRO A 48 8.92 7.77 -6.90
C PRO A 48 9.09 6.49 -6.10
N MET A 49 8.01 6.04 -5.50
CA MET A 49 7.99 4.83 -4.70
C MET A 49 6.79 3.97 -5.11
N PRO A 50 6.79 2.67 -4.82
CA PRO A 50 5.61 1.84 -5.12
C PRO A 50 4.38 2.38 -4.42
N ILE A 51 3.30 2.56 -5.18
CA ILE A 51 2.02 3.06 -4.65
C ILE A 51 1.05 1.89 -4.55
N TYR A 52 0.64 1.60 -3.33
CA TYR A 52 -0.26 0.48 -3.04
C TYR A 52 -1.71 0.94 -3.04
N PRO A 53 -2.66 0.02 -3.29
CA PRO A 53 -4.08 0.40 -3.28
C PRO A 53 -4.51 0.97 -1.93
N ASP A 54 -5.45 1.90 -1.98
CA ASP A 54 -6.09 2.44 -0.79
C ASP A 54 -7.42 1.71 -0.60
N PHE A 55 -7.40 0.62 0.15
CA PHE A 55 -8.59 -0.19 0.37
C PHE A 55 -9.59 0.44 1.33
N LEU A 56 -9.21 1.53 2.00
CA LEU A 56 -10.16 2.29 2.81
C LEU A 56 -11.03 3.17 1.92
N ALA A 57 -10.44 3.76 0.88
CA ALA A 57 -11.17 4.59 -0.07
C ALA A 57 -11.89 3.74 -1.12
N GLU A 58 -11.28 2.64 -1.57
CA GLU A 58 -11.84 1.76 -2.59
C GLU A 58 -11.81 0.32 -2.12
N PRO A 59 -12.80 -0.10 -1.30
CA PRO A 59 -12.82 -1.46 -0.76
C PRO A 59 -12.90 -2.52 -1.85
N LYS A 60 -12.15 -3.60 -1.65
CA LYS A 60 -12.20 -4.80 -2.49
C LYS A 60 -12.37 -6.01 -1.60
N PHE A 61 -12.99 -7.05 -2.12
CA PHE A 61 -13.30 -8.25 -1.35
C PHE A 61 -12.92 -9.50 -2.12
N THR A 62 -12.53 -10.55 -1.37
CA THR A 62 -12.29 -11.86 -1.97
C THR A 62 -13.62 -12.49 -2.41
N PRO A 63 -13.58 -13.57 -3.21
CA PRO A 63 -14.83 -14.28 -3.55
C PRO A 63 -15.61 -14.75 -2.33
N GLU A 64 -14.92 -15.02 -1.20
CA GLU A 64 -15.57 -15.42 0.04
C GLU A 64 -16.11 -14.24 0.84
N GLY A 65 -15.83 -13.01 0.42
CA GLY A 65 -16.34 -11.82 1.07
C GLY A 65 -15.39 -11.15 2.07
N TYR A 66 -14.16 -11.64 2.22
CA TYR A 66 -13.18 -11.01 3.11
C TYR A 66 -12.57 -9.79 2.43
N ARG A 67 -12.37 -8.71 3.19
CA ARG A 67 -11.82 -7.49 2.61
C ARG A 67 -10.31 -7.58 2.44
N PHE A 68 -9.82 -6.98 1.36
CA PHE A 68 -8.37 -6.80 1.18
C PHE A 68 -7.90 -5.66 2.06
N VAL A 69 -6.69 -5.77 2.58
CA VAL A 69 -6.08 -4.75 3.44
C VAL A 69 -4.60 -4.61 3.09
N THR A 70 -4.04 -3.44 3.39
CA THR A 70 -2.59 -3.26 3.37
C THR A 70 -2.06 -3.36 4.79
N LYS A 71 -0.78 -3.77 4.92
CA LYS A 71 -0.16 -3.92 6.24
C LYS A 71 -0.16 -2.64 7.05
N MET A 72 0.01 -1.49 6.36
CA MET A 72 0.17 -0.23 7.06
C MET A 72 -1.10 0.59 7.16
N GLN A 73 -2.25 0.08 6.71
CA GLN A 73 -3.47 0.84 6.90
C GLN A 73 -3.92 0.80 8.35
N ASP A 74 -4.61 1.85 8.78
CA ASP A 74 -5.12 1.93 10.15
C ASP A 74 -6.07 0.78 10.44
N ALA A 75 -5.94 0.22 11.64
CA ALA A 75 -6.82 -0.86 12.08
C ALA A 75 -8.24 -0.34 12.26
N CYS A 76 -9.21 -1.20 11.95
CA CYS A 76 -10.62 -0.86 12.14
C CYS A 76 -11.02 -1.05 13.61
N GLY A 77 -12.28 -0.74 13.94
CA GLY A 77 -12.79 -0.86 15.31
C GLY A 77 -12.83 -2.28 15.83
N HIS A 78 -12.56 -3.28 14.99
CA HIS A 78 -12.53 -4.69 15.38
C HIS A 78 -11.09 -5.20 15.56
N TYR A 79 -10.13 -4.28 15.69
CA TYR A 79 -8.73 -4.65 15.89
C TYR A 79 -8.56 -5.56 17.09
N HIS A 80 -7.78 -6.63 16.92
CA HIS A 80 -7.49 -7.57 17.98
C HIS A 80 -6.00 -7.90 17.95
N GLY A 81 -5.24 -7.22 18.78
CA GLY A 81 -3.79 -7.37 18.85
C GLY A 81 -3.21 -6.55 20.00
N PRO A 82 -1.89 -6.37 20.05
CA PRO A 82 -1.28 -5.61 21.12
C PRO A 82 -1.83 -4.18 21.18
N PRO A 83 -2.13 -3.67 22.37
CA PRO A 83 -2.63 -2.29 22.50
C PRO A 83 -1.52 -1.31 22.14
N LYS A 84 -1.84 -0.34 21.27
CA LYS A 84 -0.92 0.71 20.89
C LYS A 84 -1.72 1.90 20.37
N ALA A 85 -1.09 3.08 20.43
CA ALA A 85 -1.77 4.32 20.06
C ALA A 85 -2.16 4.34 18.57
N GLU A 86 -1.31 3.79 17.71
CA GLU A 86 -1.57 3.74 16.28
C GLU A 86 -1.44 2.29 15.80
N ALA A 87 -2.54 1.54 15.97
CA ALA A 87 -2.59 0.16 15.52
C ALA A 87 -2.80 0.09 14.01
N ASP A 88 -2.15 -0.88 13.38
CA ASP A 88 -2.35 -1.14 11.95
C ASP A 88 -2.81 -2.59 11.74
N CYS A 89 -3.28 -2.88 10.52
CA CYS A 89 -3.84 -4.19 10.22
C CYS A 89 -2.81 -5.31 10.32
N ALA A 90 -1.54 -5.02 10.12
CA ALA A 90 -0.50 -6.05 10.18
C ALA A 90 -0.38 -6.70 11.56
N GLU A 91 -0.77 -5.99 12.61
CA GLU A 91 -0.68 -6.49 13.98
C GLU A 91 -1.99 -7.08 14.49
N CYS A 92 -3.05 -7.01 13.70
CA CYS A 92 -4.35 -7.56 14.08
C CYS A 92 -4.37 -9.07 13.88
N GLN A 93 -4.97 -9.80 14.81
CA GLN A 93 -5.09 -11.26 14.72
C GLN A 93 -5.91 -11.71 13.50
N HIS A 94 -6.74 -10.83 12.96
CA HIS A 94 -7.55 -11.14 11.78
C HIS A 94 -6.78 -10.99 10.48
N TYR A 95 -5.58 -10.42 10.50
CA TYR A 95 -4.79 -10.22 9.31
C TYR A 95 -4.23 -11.54 8.79
N CYS A 96 -4.44 -11.79 7.49
CA CYS A 96 -3.85 -12.92 6.80
C CYS A 96 -2.97 -12.37 5.68
N HIS A 97 -1.68 -12.60 5.80
CA HIS A 97 -0.72 -12.07 4.83
C HIS A 97 -0.90 -12.71 3.45
N GLY A 98 -0.83 -11.90 2.42
CA GLY A 98 -0.87 -12.36 1.02
C GLY A 98 0.49 -12.26 0.37
N ASP A 99 0.79 -11.09 -0.20
CA ASP A 99 2.05 -10.85 -0.90
C ASP A 99 2.45 -9.40 -0.69
N ASP A 100 3.74 -9.16 -0.45
CA ASP A 100 4.30 -7.83 -0.24
C ASP A 100 3.57 -7.13 0.91
N LEU A 101 2.94 -5.98 0.67
CA LEU A 101 2.20 -5.26 1.70
C LEU A 101 0.70 -5.55 1.68
N LEU A 102 0.25 -6.49 0.87
CA LEU A 102 -1.17 -6.81 0.74
C LEU A 102 -1.54 -8.10 1.46
N GLY A 103 -2.74 -8.11 2.02
CA GLY A 103 -3.31 -9.27 2.65
C GLY A 103 -4.82 -9.14 2.73
N ILE A 104 -5.45 -9.98 3.54
CA ILE A 104 -6.90 -9.94 3.76
C ILE A 104 -7.19 -9.91 5.25
N CYS A 105 -8.37 -9.41 5.58
CA CYS A 105 -8.87 -9.41 6.93
C CYS A 105 -9.90 -10.53 7.08
N LEU A 106 -9.63 -11.47 8.00
CA LEU A 106 -10.52 -12.61 8.24
C LEU A 106 -11.59 -12.31 9.29
N CYS A 107 -11.76 -11.05 9.68
CA CYS A 107 -12.76 -10.67 10.67
C CYS A 107 -14.16 -10.74 10.06
N ASP A 108 -15.02 -11.59 10.63
CA ASP A 108 -16.38 -11.74 10.14
C ASP A 108 -17.20 -10.44 10.23
N ALA A 109 -16.87 -9.56 11.18
CA ALA A 109 -17.58 -8.29 11.34
C ALA A 109 -17.35 -7.33 10.17
N THR A 110 -16.24 -7.48 9.42
CA THR A 110 -15.94 -6.66 8.27
C THR A 110 -16.19 -7.39 6.94
N LYS A 111 -16.65 -8.64 7.03
CA LYS A 111 -16.91 -9.45 5.84
C LYS A 111 -18.12 -8.93 5.08
N LEU A 112 -18.03 -9.00 3.77
CA LEU A 112 -19.12 -8.55 2.89
C LEU A 112 -20.35 -9.46 3.01
#